data_be5cfde32d824523fdfa3a0d39323b6e
#
_entry.id   be5cfde32d824523fdfa3a0d39323b6e
#
_cell.length_a   1.000
_cell.length_b   1.000
_cell.length_c   1.000
_cell.angle_alpha   90.00
_cell.angle_beta   90.00
_cell.angle_gamma   90.00
#
_symmetry.space_group_name_H-M   'P 1'
#
loop_
_entity.id
_entity.type
_entity.pdbx_description
1 polymer ?
#
loop_
_entity_poly.entity_id
_entity_poly.type
_entity_poly.pdbx_seq_one_letter_code
_entity_poly.pdbx_strand_id
1 'polypeptide(L)'
;MKQLISLKNICRSYRNGDQELQVLKNINLEVHEGEFVAIMGPSGSGKSTLMNIIGMLDTPTSGEYYLEEKEVAGLGEKQLAKVRNQEIGFVFQQFFLLSKMDALQNVELPLIYAGVPASKRRKLAKEYLEKVELTDRSHHLPSELSGGQKQRVAIARALVNNPSIILADEPT
;
A
#
# COMPACT_ATOMS: atom_id res chain seq x y z
N MET A 1 20.50 -10.49 5.87
CA MET A 1 19.56 -9.46 5.40
C MET A 1 18.56 -9.22 6.51
N LYS A 2 18.10 -7.97 6.68
CA LYS A 2 17.08 -7.64 7.68
C LYS A 2 15.73 -8.20 7.22
N GLN A 3 15.04 -8.95 8.09
CA GLN A 3 13.68 -9.43 7.81
C GLN A 3 12.70 -8.26 7.92
N LEU A 4 11.92 -8.02 6.87
CA LEU A 4 10.88 -6.98 6.86
C LEU A 4 9.49 -7.54 7.20
N ILE A 5 9.11 -8.65 6.56
CA ILE A 5 7.81 -9.29 6.75
C ILE A 5 8.02 -10.71 7.25
N SER A 6 7.27 -11.11 8.26
CA SER A 6 7.13 -12.49 8.68
C SER A 6 5.65 -12.80 8.94
N LEU A 7 5.08 -13.66 8.10
CA LEU A 7 3.75 -14.24 8.27
C LEU A 7 3.89 -15.67 8.74
N LYS A 8 3.20 -16.02 9.84
CA LYS A 8 3.22 -17.36 10.40
C LYS A 8 1.80 -17.89 10.57
N ASN A 9 1.50 -18.97 9.84
CA ASN A 9 0.21 -19.67 9.89
C ASN A 9 -0.99 -18.73 9.68
N ILE A 10 -0.86 -17.74 8.80
CA ILE A 10 -1.93 -16.80 8.51
C ILE A 10 -3.11 -17.51 7.87
N CYS A 11 -4.26 -17.39 8.51
CA CYS A 11 -5.55 -17.80 7.98
C CYS A 11 -6.48 -16.61 7.83
N ARG A 12 -7.33 -16.64 6.80
CA ARG A 12 -8.40 -15.66 6.62
C ARG A 12 -9.67 -16.36 6.20
N SER A 13 -10.72 -16.18 7.00
CA SER A 13 -12.07 -16.64 6.72
C SER A 13 -13.03 -15.44 6.67
N TYR A 14 -14.00 -15.51 5.77
CA TYR A 14 -15.13 -14.59 5.70
C TYR A 14 -16.42 -15.32 6.01
N ARG A 15 -17.29 -14.70 6.80
CA ARG A 15 -18.63 -15.23 7.10
C ARG A 15 -19.67 -14.51 6.28
N ASN A 16 -20.54 -15.28 5.65
CA ASN A 16 -21.72 -14.78 4.95
C ASN A 16 -22.94 -15.59 5.45
N GLY A 17 -23.67 -15.04 6.44
CA GLY A 17 -24.68 -15.78 7.17
C GLY A 17 -24.10 -16.99 7.92
N ASP A 18 -24.65 -18.17 7.68
CA ASP A 18 -24.20 -19.43 8.32
C ASP A 18 -23.02 -20.10 7.58
N GLN A 19 -22.59 -19.56 6.45
CA GLN A 19 -21.49 -20.11 5.68
C GLN A 19 -20.18 -19.39 6.02
N GLU A 20 -19.13 -20.18 6.27
CA GLU A 20 -17.76 -19.69 6.43
C GLU A 20 -16.94 -20.12 5.22
N LEU A 21 -16.33 -19.11 4.55
CA LEU A 21 -15.42 -19.32 3.45
C LEU A 21 -13.99 -19.01 3.92
N GLN A 22 -13.18 -20.03 4.05
CA GLN A 22 -11.75 -19.86 4.33
C GLN A 22 -10.98 -19.62 3.03
N VAL A 23 -10.44 -18.41 2.89
CA VAL A 23 -9.71 -17.96 1.69
C VAL A 23 -8.20 -18.20 1.82
N LEU A 24 -7.63 -17.90 3.00
CA LEU A 24 -6.21 -18.18 3.28
C LEU A 24 -6.10 -19.29 4.32
N LYS A 25 -5.20 -20.24 4.09
CA LYS A 25 -4.99 -21.43 4.90
C LYS A 25 -3.52 -21.60 5.26
N ASN A 26 -3.15 -21.30 6.51
CA ASN A 26 -1.80 -21.51 7.04
C ASN A 26 -0.69 -20.94 6.14
N ILE A 27 -0.85 -19.69 5.70
CA ILE A 27 0.15 -19.03 4.86
C ILE A 27 1.36 -18.67 5.72
N ASN A 28 2.53 -19.08 5.27
CA ASN A 28 3.83 -18.71 5.83
C ASN A 28 4.63 -17.99 4.74
N LEU A 29 5.15 -16.82 5.05
CA LEU A 29 5.91 -16.00 4.12
C LEU A 29 6.94 -15.17 4.90
N GLU A 30 8.16 -15.17 4.43
CA GLU A 30 9.21 -14.27 4.90
C GLU A 30 9.72 -13.43 3.74
N VAL A 31 9.87 -12.12 3.99
CA VAL A 31 10.43 -11.18 3.01
C VAL A 31 11.50 -10.34 3.70
N HIS A 32 12.65 -10.22 3.04
CA HIS A 32 13.78 -9.47 3.52
C HIS A 32 13.96 -8.14 2.78
N GLU A 33 14.74 -7.26 3.37
CA GLU A 33 15.05 -5.96 2.76
C GLU A 33 15.73 -6.14 1.39
N GLY A 34 15.23 -5.42 0.39
CA GLY A 34 15.73 -5.47 -0.99
C GLY A 34 15.21 -6.65 -1.83
N GLU A 35 14.35 -7.51 -1.27
CA GLU A 35 13.75 -8.59 -2.05
C GLU A 35 12.62 -8.09 -2.97
N PHE A 36 12.54 -8.70 -4.15
CA PHE A 36 11.41 -8.59 -5.05
C PHE A 36 10.62 -9.90 -5.04
N VAL A 37 9.38 -9.84 -4.60
CA VAL A 37 8.50 -11.01 -4.44
C VAL A 37 7.30 -10.88 -5.37
N ALA A 38 7.03 -11.92 -6.17
CA ALA A 38 5.83 -12.00 -7.01
C ALA A 38 4.87 -13.07 -6.46
N ILE A 39 3.62 -12.65 -6.18
CA ILE A 39 2.54 -13.55 -5.75
C ILE A 39 1.73 -13.92 -7.00
N MET A 40 1.82 -15.18 -7.42
CA MET A 40 1.13 -15.67 -8.61
C MET A 40 0.09 -16.74 -8.26
N GLY A 41 -0.92 -16.86 -9.09
CA GLY A 41 -1.98 -17.88 -8.94
C GLY A 41 -3.22 -17.52 -9.76
N PRO A 42 -4.15 -18.47 -9.93
CA PRO A 42 -5.39 -18.23 -10.66
C PRO A 42 -6.29 -17.21 -9.98
N SER A 43 -7.29 -16.70 -10.70
CA SER A 43 -8.31 -15.81 -10.11
C SER A 43 -9.02 -16.53 -8.95
N GLY A 44 -9.28 -15.82 -7.86
CA GLY A 44 -9.91 -16.38 -6.67
C GLY A 44 -8.99 -17.19 -5.73
N SER A 45 -7.68 -17.28 -6.00
CA SER A 45 -6.73 -18.01 -5.15
C SER A 45 -6.34 -17.28 -3.85
N GLY A 46 -6.88 -16.09 -3.59
CA GLY A 46 -6.60 -15.33 -2.36
C GLY A 46 -5.45 -14.32 -2.45
N LYS A 47 -4.89 -14.05 -3.65
CA LYS A 47 -3.79 -13.09 -3.84
C LYS A 47 -4.10 -11.70 -3.26
N SER A 48 -5.23 -11.13 -3.66
CA SER A 48 -5.65 -9.81 -3.18
C SER A 48 -5.96 -9.82 -1.67
N THR A 49 -6.49 -10.93 -1.14
CA THR A 49 -6.68 -11.09 0.31
C THR A 49 -5.34 -11.08 1.05
N LEU A 50 -4.34 -11.81 0.53
CA LEU A 50 -3.00 -11.83 1.11
C LEU A 50 -2.35 -10.44 1.04
N MET A 51 -2.44 -9.75 -0.11
CA MET A 51 -1.95 -8.38 -0.26
C MET A 51 -2.63 -7.41 0.71
N ASN A 52 -3.95 -7.54 0.93
CA ASN A 52 -4.67 -6.70 1.87
C ASN A 52 -4.22 -6.94 3.31
N ILE A 53 -3.89 -8.17 3.69
CA ILE A 53 -3.33 -8.48 5.02
C ILE A 53 -1.92 -7.91 5.15
N ILE A 54 -1.04 -8.14 4.16
CA ILE A 54 0.32 -7.57 4.16
C ILE A 54 0.25 -6.04 4.23
N GLY A 55 -0.68 -5.44 3.49
CA GLY A 55 -0.92 -4.00 3.47
C GLY A 55 -1.67 -3.45 4.68
N MET A 56 -2.03 -4.30 5.65
CA MET A 56 -2.83 -3.90 6.83
C MET A 56 -4.16 -3.21 6.45
N LEU A 57 -4.73 -3.56 5.31
CA LEU A 57 -6.07 -3.16 4.87
C LEU A 57 -7.13 -4.12 5.38
N ASP A 58 -6.72 -5.33 5.74
CA ASP A 58 -7.52 -6.38 6.39
C ASP A 58 -6.69 -7.06 7.47
N THR A 59 -7.35 -7.73 8.42
CA THR A 59 -6.70 -8.46 9.51
C THR A 59 -6.86 -9.95 9.34
N PRO A 60 -5.86 -10.78 9.66
CA PRO A 60 -6.02 -12.22 9.63
C PRO A 60 -7.06 -12.70 10.66
N THR A 61 -7.73 -13.81 10.37
CA THR A 61 -8.60 -14.48 11.36
C THR A 61 -7.77 -15.17 12.43
N SER A 62 -6.60 -15.69 12.06
CA SER A 62 -5.60 -16.28 12.97
C SER A 62 -4.22 -16.27 12.34
N GLY A 63 -3.19 -16.52 13.15
CA GLY A 63 -1.79 -16.47 12.76
C GLY A 63 -1.11 -15.20 13.27
N GLU A 64 0.18 -15.10 13.02
CA GLU A 64 1.02 -14.00 13.47
C GLU A 64 1.56 -13.22 12.27
N TYR A 65 1.53 -11.92 12.36
CA TYR A 65 2.15 -11.04 11.35
C TYR A 65 3.11 -10.07 12.03
N TYR A 66 4.37 -10.16 11.67
CA TYR A 66 5.43 -9.27 12.12
C TYR A 66 5.92 -8.40 10.98
N LEU A 67 5.99 -7.09 11.23
CA LEU A 67 6.63 -6.10 10.38
C LEU A 67 7.83 -5.53 11.13
N GLU A 68 9.05 -5.70 10.60
CA GLU A 68 10.28 -5.29 11.26
C GLU A 68 10.35 -5.73 12.74
N GLU A 69 10.13 -7.01 13.00
CA GLU A 69 10.12 -7.63 14.35
C GLU A 69 8.97 -7.17 15.29
N LYS A 70 8.10 -6.26 14.84
CA LYS A 70 6.93 -5.81 15.60
C LYS A 70 5.70 -6.60 15.18
N GLU A 71 5.02 -7.22 16.13
CA GLU A 71 3.73 -7.86 15.86
C GLU A 71 2.68 -6.80 15.51
N VAL A 72 2.03 -6.96 14.35
CA VAL A 72 1.02 -6.03 13.86
C VAL A 72 -0.39 -6.63 13.83
N ALA A 73 -0.52 -7.96 13.88
CA ALA A 73 -1.83 -8.64 13.82
C ALA A 73 -2.77 -8.27 14.99
N GLY A 74 -2.22 -7.94 16.16
CA GLY A 74 -2.96 -7.55 17.36
C GLY A 74 -3.17 -6.04 17.53
N LEU A 75 -2.72 -5.21 16.58
CA LEU A 75 -2.83 -3.75 16.70
C LEU A 75 -4.25 -3.27 16.41
N GLY A 76 -4.68 -2.22 17.14
CA GLY A 76 -5.94 -1.54 16.85
C GLY A 76 -5.89 -0.71 15.56
N GLU A 77 -7.08 -0.43 14.99
CA GLU A 77 -7.24 0.27 13.69
C GLU A 77 -6.39 1.54 13.55
N LYS A 78 -6.36 2.39 14.56
CA LYS A 78 -5.56 3.64 14.55
C LYS A 78 -4.06 3.38 14.46
N GLN A 79 -3.58 2.33 15.11
CA GLN A 79 -2.17 1.95 15.09
C GLN A 79 -1.81 1.34 13.74
N LEU A 80 -2.65 0.44 13.20
CA LEU A 80 -2.51 -0.11 11.85
C LEU A 80 -2.47 0.99 10.79
N ALA A 81 -3.40 1.97 10.87
CA ALA A 81 -3.43 3.09 9.93
C ALA A 81 -2.13 3.92 9.96
N LYS A 82 -1.54 4.11 11.15
CA LYS A 82 -0.26 4.82 11.28
C LYS A 82 0.89 4.03 10.69
N VAL A 83 1.00 2.74 11.01
CA VAL A 83 2.05 1.86 10.48
C VAL A 83 1.92 1.77 8.96
N ARG A 84 0.71 1.54 8.44
CA ARG A 84 0.42 1.51 7.01
C ARG A 84 0.85 2.78 6.28
N ASN A 85 0.53 3.95 6.84
CA ASN A 85 0.92 5.23 6.24
C ASN A 85 2.44 5.44 6.20
N GLN A 86 3.17 4.95 7.18
CA GLN A 86 4.62 5.15 7.30
C GLN A 86 5.42 4.10 6.53
N GLU A 87 5.00 2.83 6.57
CA GLU A 87 5.81 1.72 6.12
C GLU A 87 5.38 1.14 4.77
N ILE A 88 4.16 1.43 4.28
CA ILE A 88 3.62 0.81 3.08
C ILE A 88 3.25 1.84 2.02
N GLY A 89 3.82 1.67 0.83
CA GLY A 89 3.39 2.36 -0.39
C GLY A 89 2.51 1.45 -1.24
N PHE A 90 1.32 1.92 -1.62
CA PHE A 90 0.40 1.16 -2.47
C PHE A 90 0.37 1.70 -3.90
N VAL A 91 0.54 0.80 -4.87
CA VAL A 91 0.32 1.04 -6.29
C VAL A 91 -0.79 0.10 -6.77
N PHE A 92 -1.98 0.64 -7.02
CA PHE A 92 -3.15 -0.13 -7.46
C PHE A 92 -3.34 -0.04 -8.97
N GLN A 93 -3.91 -1.09 -9.57
CA GLN A 93 -4.27 -1.14 -10.98
C GLN A 93 -5.19 0.02 -11.41
N GLN A 94 -6.16 0.39 -10.59
CA GLN A 94 -7.10 1.49 -10.86
C GLN A 94 -6.62 2.86 -10.35
N PHE A 95 -5.34 2.99 -9.98
CA PHE A 95 -4.67 4.20 -9.47
C PHE A 95 -5.27 4.81 -8.19
N PHE A 96 -6.58 4.76 -7.99
CA PHE A 96 -7.34 5.36 -6.87
C PHE A 96 -6.89 6.79 -6.52
N LEU A 97 -6.74 7.62 -7.55
CA LEU A 97 -6.50 9.04 -7.35
C LEU A 97 -7.81 9.74 -6.94
N LEU A 98 -7.72 10.67 -6.01
CA LEU A 98 -8.84 11.49 -5.61
C LEU A 98 -9.18 12.47 -6.73
N SER A 99 -10.35 12.30 -7.35
CA SER A 99 -10.74 12.98 -8.59
C SER A 99 -10.87 14.51 -8.46
N LYS A 100 -11.09 15.01 -7.24
CA LYS A 100 -11.22 16.44 -6.93
C LYS A 100 -9.90 17.09 -6.48
N MET A 101 -8.82 16.33 -6.44
CA MET A 101 -7.47 16.78 -6.09
C MET A 101 -6.57 16.73 -7.32
N ASP A 102 -5.74 17.76 -7.50
CA ASP A 102 -4.72 17.75 -8.55
C ASP A 102 -3.61 16.72 -8.26
N ALA A 103 -2.68 16.55 -9.20
CA ALA A 103 -1.58 15.58 -9.06
C ALA A 103 -0.74 15.86 -7.82
N LEU A 104 -0.42 17.14 -7.56
CA LEU A 104 0.38 17.55 -6.39
C LEU A 104 -0.34 17.22 -5.09
N GLN A 105 -1.62 17.55 -4.99
CA GLN A 105 -2.45 17.27 -3.80
C GLN A 105 -2.60 15.76 -3.55
N ASN A 106 -2.74 14.94 -4.61
CA ASN A 106 -2.77 13.50 -4.48
C ASN A 106 -1.46 12.95 -3.90
N VAL A 107 -0.30 13.48 -4.31
CA VAL A 107 1.00 13.07 -3.78
C VAL A 107 1.22 13.60 -2.35
N GLU A 108 0.69 14.78 -2.02
CA GLU A 108 0.76 15.34 -0.65
C GLU A 108 -0.04 14.53 0.39
N LEU A 109 -1.05 13.78 -0.04
CA LEU A 109 -2.03 13.15 0.87
C LEU A 109 -1.40 12.27 1.96
N PRO A 110 -0.48 11.32 1.67
CA PRO A 110 0.17 10.52 2.70
C PRO A 110 0.97 11.36 3.70
N LEU A 111 1.56 12.46 3.26
CA LEU A 111 2.31 13.39 4.11
C LEU A 111 1.41 14.18 5.06
N ILE A 112 0.14 14.42 4.66
CA ILE A 112 -0.87 15.03 5.53
C ILE A 112 -1.15 14.10 6.71
N TYR A 113 -1.38 12.81 6.44
CA TYR A 113 -1.62 11.80 7.47
C TYR A 113 -0.40 11.55 8.35
N ALA A 114 0.81 11.73 7.80
CA ALA A 114 2.06 11.68 8.57
C ALA A 114 2.32 12.94 9.43
N GLY A 115 1.45 13.97 9.35
CA GLY A 115 1.59 15.21 10.12
C GLY A 115 2.70 16.14 9.62
N VAL A 116 3.15 15.99 8.37
CA VAL A 116 4.22 16.83 7.80
C VAL A 116 3.70 18.25 7.56
N PRO A 117 4.41 19.30 8.02
CA PRO A 117 4.00 20.70 7.81
C PRO A 117 3.82 21.06 6.34
N ALA A 118 2.86 21.94 6.03
CA ALA A 118 2.42 22.25 4.66
C ALA A 118 3.57 22.67 3.71
N SER A 119 4.49 23.51 4.18
CA SER A 119 5.64 23.96 3.36
C SER A 119 6.58 22.80 2.98
N LYS A 120 6.91 21.93 3.94
CA LYS A 120 7.77 20.76 3.73
C LYS A 120 7.08 19.71 2.85
N ARG A 121 5.81 19.44 3.11
CA ARG A 121 5.00 18.47 2.36
C ARG A 121 4.90 18.84 0.88
N ARG A 122 4.62 20.13 0.58
CA ARG A 122 4.52 20.63 -0.80
C ARG A 122 5.86 20.52 -1.55
N LYS A 123 6.96 20.77 -0.86
CA LYS A 123 8.31 20.59 -1.42
C LYS A 123 8.57 19.14 -1.78
N LEU A 124 8.34 18.22 -0.84
CA LEU A 124 8.52 16.78 -1.06
C LEU A 124 7.64 16.27 -2.20
N ALA A 125 6.36 16.64 -2.23
CA ALA A 125 5.45 16.19 -3.29
C ALA A 125 5.91 16.66 -4.69
N LYS A 126 6.44 17.89 -4.81
CA LYS A 126 7.03 18.38 -6.06
C LYS A 126 8.26 17.58 -6.47
N GLU A 127 9.16 17.28 -5.53
CA GLU A 127 10.36 16.46 -5.79
C GLU A 127 9.99 15.06 -6.30
N TYR A 128 8.92 14.44 -5.76
CA TYR A 128 8.47 13.14 -6.24
C TYR A 128 7.74 13.20 -7.58
N LEU A 129 7.01 14.29 -7.88
CA LEU A 129 6.45 14.50 -9.21
C LEU A 129 7.54 14.74 -10.26
N GLU A 130 8.62 15.42 -9.91
CA GLU A 130 9.79 15.59 -10.78
C GLU A 130 10.44 14.24 -11.10
N LYS A 131 10.63 13.37 -10.10
CA LYS A 131 11.20 12.02 -10.29
C LYS A 131 10.40 11.14 -11.26
N VAL A 132 9.11 11.41 -11.41
CA VAL A 132 8.23 10.71 -12.36
C VAL A 132 7.89 11.53 -13.60
N GLU A 133 8.65 12.62 -13.87
CA GLU A 133 8.53 13.46 -15.04
C GLU A 133 7.13 14.10 -15.23
N LEU A 134 6.54 14.59 -14.12
CA LEU A 134 5.21 15.22 -14.11
C LEU A 134 5.21 16.62 -13.51
N THR A 135 6.34 17.33 -13.51
CA THR A 135 6.44 18.70 -12.98
C THR A 135 5.41 19.63 -13.65
N ASP A 136 5.31 19.59 -14.99
CA ASP A 136 4.39 20.43 -15.77
C ASP A 136 2.93 20.02 -15.65
N ARG A 137 2.65 18.89 -15.00
CA ARG A 137 1.30 18.33 -14.78
C ARG A 137 0.87 18.38 -13.32
N SER A 138 1.65 19.01 -12.45
CA SER A 138 1.42 19.04 -11.00
C SER A 138 0.03 19.57 -10.61
N HIS A 139 -0.53 20.50 -11.37
CA HIS A 139 -1.85 21.11 -11.12
C HIS A 139 -2.99 20.56 -11.99
N HIS A 140 -2.75 19.46 -12.73
CA HIS A 140 -3.81 18.80 -13.50
C HIS A 140 -4.62 17.85 -12.60
N LEU A 141 -5.94 17.85 -12.84
CA LEU A 141 -6.85 16.88 -12.23
C LEU A 141 -6.66 15.50 -12.86
N PRO A 142 -7.01 14.40 -12.16
CA PRO A 142 -6.95 13.06 -12.74
C PRO A 142 -7.69 12.90 -14.07
N SER A 143 -8.79 13.63 -14.30
CA SER A 143 -9.53 13.64 -15.56
C SER A 143 -8.75 14.20 -16.74
N GLU A 144 -7.73 15.02 -16.47
CA GLU A 144 -6.89 15.70 -17.47
C GLU A 144 -5.58 14.93 -17.75
N LEU A 145 -5.35 13.81 -17.05
CA LEU A 145 -4.16 13.00 -17.16
C LEU A 145 -4.43 11.72 -17.96
N SER A 146 -3.45 11.30 -18.77
CA SER A 146 -3.47 9.98 -19.41
C SER A 146 -3.35 8.86 -18.39
N GLY A 147 -3.66 7.61 -18.78
CA GLY A 147 -3.53 6.44 -17.91
C GLY A 147 -2.12 6.30 -17.33
N GLY A 148 -1.08 6.39 -18.17
CA GLY A 148 0.31 6.33 -17.73
C GLY A 148 0.72 7.49 -16.81
N GLN A 149 0.17 8.71 -17.02
CA GLN A 149 0.38 9.84 -16.12
C GLN A 149 -0.28 9.62 -14.75
N LYS A 150 -1.52 9.10 -14.72
CA LYS A 150 -2.20 8.71 -13.47
C LYS A 150 -1.41 7.68 -12.70
N GLN A 151 -0.87 6.68 -13.39
CA GLN A 151 -0.04 5.66 -12.77
C GLN A 151 1.23 6.27 -12.15
N ARG A 152 1.91 7.16 -12.86
CA ARG A 152 3.09 7.85 -12.33
C ARG A 152 2.76 8.73 -11.11
N VAL A 153 1.61 9.40 -11.08
CA VAL A 153 1.12 10.09 -9.87
C VAL A 153 0.89 9.11 -8.72
N ALA A 154 0.27 7.95 -8.98
CA ALA A 154 0.06 6.93 -7.96
C ALA A 154 1.38 6.36 -7.42
N ILE A 155 2.38 6.18 -8.28
CA ILE A 155 3.74 5.76 -7.88
C ILE A 155 4.40 6.84 -7.00
N ALA A 156 4.38 8.10 -7.42
CA ALA A 156 4.91 9.21 -6.63
C ALA A 156 4.24 9.28 -5.24
N ARG A 157 2.92 9.14 -5.19
CA ARG A 157 2.16 9.08 -3.94
C ARG A 157 2.57 7.91 -3.05
N ALA A 158 2.80 6.74 -3.63
CA ALA A 158 3.22 5.55 -2.89
C ALA A 158 4.60 5.72 -2.24
N LEU A 159 5.50 6.44 -2.91
CA LEU A 159 6.89 6.60 -2.50
C LEU A 159 7.17 7.79 -1.57
N VAL A 160 6.26 8.77 -1.50
CA VAL A 160 6.55 10.09 -0.89
C VAL A 160 6.87 10.04 0.61
N ASN A 161 6.36 9.04 1.33
CA ASN A 161 6.70 8.79 2.74
C ASN A 161 7.97 7.95 2.93
N ASN A 162 8.66 7.59 1.84
CA ASN A 162 9.82 6.70 1.86
C ASN A 162 9.52 5.36 2.58
N PRO A 163 8.50 4.62 2.15
CA PRO A 163 8.05 3.40 2.81
C PRO A 163 9.10 2.28 2.72
N SER A 164 9.05 1.35 3.68
CA SER A 164 9.91 0.15 3.70
C SER A 164 9.43 -0.91 2.69
N ILE A 165 8.16 -0.88 2.32
CA ILE A 165 7.51 -1.87 1.45
C ILE A 165 6.67 -1.18 0.39
N ILE A 166 6.79 -1.66 -0.86
CA ILE A 166 5.87 -1.30 -1.95
C ILE A 166 5.02 -2.52 -2.27
N LEU A 167 3.71 -2.34 -2.21
CA LEU A 167 2.73 -3.33 -2.67
C LEU A 167 2.12 -2.86 -3.99
N ALA A 168 2.28 -3.67 -5.02
CA ALA A 168 1.76 -3.37 -6.35
C ALA A 168 0.76 -4.46 -6.79
N ASP A 169 -0.46 -4.05 -7.11
CA ASP A 169 -1.51 -4.92 -7.63
C ASP A 169 -1.63 -4.71 -9.12
N GLU A 170 -1.19 -5.71 -9.90
CA GLU A 170 -1.16 -5.70 -11.37
C GLU A 170 -0.68 -4.37 -11.97
N PRO A 171 0.52 -3.89 -11.59
CA PRO A 171 1.06 -2.63 -12.10
C PRO A 171 1.36 -2.78 -13.59
N THR A 172 0.73 -1.97 -14.43
CA THR A 172 0.94 -1.92 -15.89
C THR A 172 1.74 -0.71 -16.31
#